data_46de5ef17f932c7ec267b9b2b69f5e57
#
_entry.id   46de5ef17f932c7ec267b9b2b69f5e57
#
_cell.length_a   1.000
_cell.length_b   1.000
_cell.length_c   1.000
_cell.angle_alpha   90.00
_cell.angle_beta   90.00
_cell.angle_gamma   90.00
#
_symmetry.space_group_name_H-M   'P 1'
#
loop_
_entity.id
_entity.type
_entity.pdbx_description
1 polymer ?
#
loop_
_entity_poly.entity_id
_entity_poly.type
_entity_poly.pdbx_seq_one_letter_code
_entity_poly.pdbx_strand_id
1 'polypeptide(L)'
;MTQKIGLEVANGYIKVVSDDSEAVYPNRLKMLTGSEFSLTGTIGTVYEFNNKKYILDEKGDSSGGRSADRYLSEDYLLETLVAVSQVIKERNVALTIGVPCRDFEVKDLKTKIANHLKGRHVLYISNNLEEEKEEYIINIEDVYVVVEPLGTLCEFVFNDKLQIVNNRDNFSYVIIDIGYSTTDILATNGLRIDKIFGEDIGCMDISNDYVRAINKLQGDNRYSFTLDDVTLENKAIVEKYGEKFDFTDTLNEIKATFVRRLDTSIKKSGINKNNYDRIIYTGGGALALKEQIKLGHNEVIYCDAQLANARGFWKFTSIKKG
;
A
#
# COMPACT_ATOMS: atom_id res chain seq x y z
N MET A 1 -7.39 -16.85 -21.67
CA MET A 1 -6.28 -15.84 -21.70
C MET A 1 -5.70 -15.72 -20.30
N THR A 2 -4.50 -15.15 -20.16
CA THR A 2 -3.92 -14.84 -18.84
C THR A 2 -4.20 -13.37 -18.52
N GLN A 3 -5.00 -13.10 -17.49
CA GLN A 3 -5.29 -11.74 -17.04
C GLN A 3 -4.06 -11.14 -16.34
N LYS A 4 -3.77 -9.87 -16.61
CA LYS A 4 -2.65 -9.15 -16.00
C LYS A 4 -3.16 -8.36 -14.80
N ILE A 5 -2.45 -8.47 -13.68
CA ILE A 5 -2.82 -7.82 -12.43
C ILE A 5 -1.61 -7.15 -11.80
N GLY A 6 -1.78 -5.90 -11.42
CA GLY A 6 -0.86 -5.17 -10.55
C GLY A 6 -1.41 -5.15 -9.13
N LEU A 7 -0.60 -5.53 -8.15
CA LEU A 7 -1.03 -5.72 -6.79
C LEU A 7 -0.03 -5.12 -5.78
N GLU A 8 -0.54 -4.34 -4.87
CA GLU A 8 0.18 -3.84 -3.71
C GLU A 8 -0.53 -4.29 -2.43
N VAL A 9 0.04 -5.29 -1.74
CA VAL A 9 -0.44 -5.77 -0.44
C VAL A 9 0.37 -5.08 0.65
N ALA A 10 0.03 -3.83 0.93
CA ALA A 10 0.70 -3.05 1.96
C ALA A 10 0.03 -3.24 3.34
N ASN A 11 0.74 -2.86 4.41
CA ASN A 11 0.24 -3.01 5.78
C ASN A 11 -1.04 -2.19 6.04
N GLY A 12 -1.17 -1.01 5.44
CA GLY A 12 -2.33 -0.15 5.65
C GLY A 12 -3.49 -0.44 4.71
N TYR A 13 -3.18 -0.61 3.42
CA TYR A 13 -4.16 -0.78 2.35
C TYR A 13 -3.71 -1.82 1.35
N ILE A 14 -4.66 -2.58 0.82
CA ILE A 14 -4.49 -3.40 -0.37
C ILE A 14 -4.98 -2.59 -1.57
N LYS A 15 -4.23 -2.65 -2.66
CA LYS A 15 -4.54 -1.98 -3.92
C LYS A 15 -4.32 -2.96 -5.06
N VAL A 16 -5.31 -3.15 -5.89
CA VAL A 16 -5.28 -4.10 -7.00
C VAL A 16 -5.85 -3.47 -8.25
N VAL A 17 -5.19 -3.72 -9.38
CA VAL A 17 -5.56 -3.18 -10.69
C VAL A 17 -5.47 -4.29 -11.73
N SER A 18 -6.46 -4.35 -12.61
CA SER A 18 -6.51 -5.21 -13.78
C SER A 18 -6.81 -4.40 -15.05
N ASP A 19 -7.00 -5.08 -16.17
CA ASP A 19 -7.32 -4.44 -17.45
C ASP A 19 -8.58 -3.57 -17.39
N ASP A 20 -9.58 -3.93 -16.56
CA ASP A 20 -10.91 -3.32 -16.57
C ASP A 20 -11.41 -2.82 -15.21
N SER A 21 -10.69 -3.08 -14.14
CA SER A 21 -11.15 -2.78 -12.79
C SER A 21 -10.00 -2.55 -11.82
N GLU A 22 -10.29 -1.77 -10.79
CA GLU A 22 -9.37 -1.49 -9.69
C GLU A 22 -10.11 -1.48 -8.36
N ALA A 23 -9.44 -1.83 -7.28
CA ALA A 23 -9.96 -1.76 -5.91
C ALA A 23 -8.90 -1.30 -4.93
N VAL A 24 -9.34 -0.55 -3.92
CA VAL A 24 -8.56 -0.09 -2.77
C VAL A 24 -9.36 -0.32 -1.51
N TYR A 25 -8.79 -0.99 -0.53
CA TYR A 25 -9.45 -1.21 0.75
C TYR A 25 -8.42 -1.41 1.88
N PRO A 26 -8.81 -1.16 3.15
CA PRO A 26 -7.92 -1.38 4.29
C PRO A 26 -7.48 -2.84 4.37
N ASN A 27 -6.21 -3.08 4.66
CA ASN A 27 -5.69 -4.44 4.85
C ASN A 27 -5.98 -4.93 6.27
N ARG A 28 -7.19 -5.44 6.48
CA ARG A 28 -7.74 -5.84 7.78
C ARG A 28 -8.57 -7.11 7.67
N LEU A 29 -7.96 -8.18 7.19
CA LEU A 29 -8.58 -9.49 7.22
C LEU A 29 -8.63 -10.03 8.65
N LYS A 30 -9.83 -10.34 9.13
CA LYS A 30 -10.10 -10.92 10.44
C LYS A 30 -10.65 -12.32 10.30
N MET A 31 -10.02 -13.27 10.96
CA MET A 31 -10.54 -14.63 11.05
C MET A 31 -11.78 -14.67 11.96
N LEU A 32 -12.83 -15.35 11.51
CA LEU A 32 -14.04 -15.58 12.29
C LEU A 32 -13.84 -16.76 13.22
N THR A 33 -14.21 -16.60 14.49
CA THR A 33 -14.04 -17.61 15.54
C THR A 33 -15.30 -18.46 15.75
N GLY A 34 -16.39 -18.13 15.04
CA GLY A 34 -17.71 -18.81 15.16
C GLY A 34 -18.59 -18.25 16.27
N SER A 35 -18.11 -17.24 17.00
CA SER A 35 -18.89 -16.54 18.04
C SER A 35 -19.40 -15.17 17.59
N GLU A 36 -19.17 -14.83 16.33
CA GLU A 36 -19.60 -13.55 15.76
C GLU A 36 -21.13 -13.51 15.65
N PHE A 37 -21.68 -12.49 16.27
CA PHE A 37 -23.12 -12.22 16.27
C PHE A 37 -23.39 -10.83 15.71
N SER A 38 -24.30 -10.75 14.76
CA SER A 38 -24.84 -9.48 14.27
C SER A 38 -26.32 -9.37 14.57
N LEU A 39 -26.74 -8.24 15.16
CA LEU A 39 -28.15 -7.95 15.40
C LEU A 39 -28.97 -7.85 14.10
N THR A 40 -28.30 -7.53 12.99
CA THR A 40 -28.92 -7.43 11.64
C THR A 40 -28.86 -8.74 10.87
N GLY A 41 -28.19 -9.77 11.40
CA GLY A 41 -27.98 -11.05 10.71
C GLY A 41 -26.96 -10.99 9.56
N THR A 42 -26.38 -9.83 9.28
CA THR A 42 -25.39 -9.64 8.21
C THR A 42 -24.03 -9.30 8.78
N ILE A 43 -22.98 -9.98 8.33
CA ILE A 43 -21.58 -9.73 8.70
C ILE A 43 -20.74 -9.27 7.51
N GLY A 44 -21.37 -9.06 6.35
CA GLY A 44 -20.68 -8.68 5.09
C GLY A 44 -20.11 -9.88 4.35
N THR A 45 -19.23 -9.59 3.38
CA THR A 45 -18.62 -10.60 2.52
C THR A 45 -17.68 -11.50 3.34
N VAL A 46 -17.92 -12.80 3.26
CA VAL A 46 -17.15 -13.84 3.93
C VAL A 46 -16.25 -14.53 2.92
N TYR A 47 -14.96 -14.58 3.21
CA TYR A 47 -13.95 -15.31 2.45
C TYR A 47 -13.60 -16.60 3.18
N GLU A 48 -13.65 -17.74 2.50
CA GLU A 48 -13.24 -19.00 3.09
C GLU A 48 -12.04 -19.58 2.33
N PHE A 49 -10.97 -19.82 3.07
CA PHE A 49 -9.72 -20.36 2.59
C PHE A 49 -9.18 -21.39 3.59
N ASN A 50 -8.77 -22.56 3.12
CA ASN A 50 -8.27 -23.65 3.96
C ASN A 50 -9.19 -23.99 5.16
N ASN A 51 -10.51 -24.03 4.94
CA ASN A 51 -11.55 -24.29 5.95
C ASN A 51 -11.63 -23.24 7.08
N LYS A 52 -11.04 -22.08 6.90
CA LYS A 52 -11.16 -20.93 7.81
C LYS A 52 -11.93 -19.83 7.12
N LYS A 53 -12.76 -19.12 7.89
CA LYS A 53 -13.57 -18.02 7.40
C LYS A 53 -13.01 -16.67 7.84
N TYR A 54 -13.06 -15.68 6.95
CA TYR A 54 -12.51 -14.35 7.18
C TYR A 54 -13.47 -13.28 6.67
N ILE A 55 -13.39 -12.10 7.25
CA ILE A 55 -14.06 -10.88 6.77
C ILE A 55 -13.05 -9.75 6.64
N LEU A 56 -13.40 -8.73 5.84
CA LEU A 56 -12.71 -7.45 5.87
C LEU A 56 -13.33 -6.61 6.99
N ASP A 57 -12.56 -6.37 8.05
CA ASP A 57 -12.99 -5.56 9.20
C ASP A 57 -12.54 -4.12 9.03
N GLU A 58 -13.48 -3.17 8.93
CA GLU A 58 -13.16 -1.75 8.77
C GLU A 58 -12.46 -1.13 10.00
N LYS A 59 -12.60 -1.76 11.18
CA LYS A 59 -12.12 -1.24 12.46
C LYS A 59 -10.99 -2.06 13.10
N GLY A 60 -10.61 -3.19 12.49
CA GLY A 60 -9.57 -4.08 13.03
C GLY A 60 -8.16 -3.51 12.92
N ASP A 61 -7.20 -4.11 13.61
CA ASP A 61 -5.78 -3.85 13.41
C ASP A 61 -5.33 -4.35 12.04
N SER A 62 -4.35 -3.69 11.42
CA SER A 62 -3.74 -4.19 10.19
C SER A 62 -3.02 -5.51 10.47
N SER A 63 -3.23 -6.52 9.63
CA SER A 63 -2.64 -7.86 9.76
C SER A 63 -1.12 -7.89 9.50
N GLY A 64 -0.55 -6.84 8.92
CA GLY A 64 0.82 -6.82 8.42
C GLY A 64 1.88 -6.44 9.46
N GLY A 65 2.82 -7.34 9.70
CA GLY A 65 4.07 -7.05 10.39
C GLY A 65 5.11 -6.39 9.46
N ARG A 66 6.14 -5.74 10.06
CA ARG A 66 7.28 -5.14 9.32
C ARG A 66 8.35 -6.18 8.91
N SER A 67 8.14 -7.47 9.20
CA SER A 67 9.11 -8.53 8.88
C SER A 67 8.96 -9.02 7.45
N ALA A 68 10.08 -9.29 6.77
CA ALA A 68 10.11 -9.90 5.45
C ALA A 68 9.51 -11.33 5.42
N ASP A 69 9.42 -12.00 6.57
CA ASP A 69 8.77 -13.32 6.68
C ASP A 69 7.28 -13.28 6.38
N ARG A 70 6.65 -12.10 6.52
CA ARG A 70 5.27 -11.86 6.16
C ARG A 70 4.92 -12.38 4.76
N TYR A 71 5.79 -12.12 3.78
CA TYR A 71 5.51 -12.48 2.37
C TYR A 71 5.40 -13.98 2.11
N LEU A 72 5.84 -14.82 3.06
CA LEU A 72 5.80 -16.26 2.96
C LEU A 72 4.72 -16.87 3.87
N SER A 73 3.90 -16.04 4.52
CA SER A 73 2.82 -16.48 5.39
C SER A 73 1.57 -16.89 4.62
N GLU A 74 0.73 -17.73 5.24
CA GLU A 74 -0.61 -18.07 4.73
C GLU A 74 -1.50 -16.83 4.63
N ASP A 75 -1.34 -15.89 5.58
CA ASP A 75 -2.10 -14.64 5.60
C ASP A 75 -1.79 -13.77 4.38
N TYR A 76 -0.53 -13.65 3.98
CA TYR A 76 -0.15 -12.89 2.78
C TYR A 76 -0.68 -13.53 1.50
N LEU A 77 -0.69 -14.87 1.42
CA LEU A 77 -1.31 -15.57 0.31
C LEU A 77 -2.83 -15.29 0.29
N LEU A 78 -3.50 -15.39 1.43
CA LEU A 78 -4.93 -15.09 1.54
C LEU A 78 -5.23 -13.63 1.15
N GLU A 79 -4.48 -12.64 1.67
CA GLU A 79 -4.58 -11.23 1.31
C GLU A 79 -4.46 -11.04 -0.22
N THR A 80 -3.50 -11.74 -0.84
CA THR A 80 -3.30 -11.75 -2.29
C THR A 80 -4.51 -12.34 -3.04
N LEU A 81 -5.04 -13.48 -2.59
CA LEU A 81 -6.19 -14.13 -3.24
C LEU A 81 -7.47 -13.31 -3.10
N VAL A 82 -7.71 -12.72 -1.93
CA VAL A 82 -8.83 -11.80 -1.72
C VAL A 82 -8.70 -10.57 -2.62
N ALA A 83 -7.50 -10.01 -2.77
CA ALA A 83 -7.29 -8.89 -3.68
C ALA A 83 -7.56 -9.25 -5.15
N VAL A 84 -7.01 -10.37 -5.60
CA VAL A 84 -7.23 -10.86 -6.97
C VAL A 84 -8.72 -11.10 -7.22
N SER A 85 -9.46 -11.65 -6.24
CA SER A 85 -10.90 -11.92 -6.39
C SER A 85 -11.75 -10.68 -6.63
N GLN A 86 -11.28 -9.48 -6.24
CA GLN A 86 -12.00 -8.22 -6.48
C GLN A 86 -12.00 -7.79 -7.96
N VAL A 87 -11.04 -8.27 -8.75
CA VAL A 87 -10.82 -7.81 -10.12
C VAL A 87 -10.73 -8.94 -11.14
N ILE A 88 -10.79 -10.19 -10.70
CA ILE A 88 -10.60 -11.37 -11.56
C ILE A 88 -11.78 -11.58 -12.51
N LYS A 89 -11.47 -11.85 -13.78
CA LYS A 89 -12.42 -12.29 -14.83
C LYS A 89 -11.98 -13.59 -15.48
N GLU A 90 -10.69 -13.90 -15.42
CA GLU A 90 -10.09 -15.08 -16.00
C GLU A 90 -9.46 -15.94 -14.90
N ARG A 91 -9.55 -17.26 -15.01
CA ARG A 91 -8.95 -18.18 -14.02
C ARG A 91 -7.43 -18.09 -13.95
N ASN A 92 -6.79 -17.83 -15.09
CA ASN A 92 -5.34 -17.71 -15.19
C ASN A 92 -4.92 -16.26 -15.03
N VAL A 93 -4.01 -15.98 -14.10
CA VAL A 93 -3.54 -14.64 -13.82
C VAL A 93 -2.00 -14.58 -13.78
N ALA A 94 -1.46 -13.44 -14.19
CA ALA A 94 -0.07 -13.07 -13.99
C ALA A 94 -0.03 -11.82 -13.11
N LEU A 95 0.79 -11.84 -12.07
CA LEU A 95 0.87 -10.79 -11.07
C LEU A 95 2.20 -10.04 -11.13
N THR A 96 2.17 -8.73 -10.97
CA THR A 96 3.31 -7.98 -10.45
C THR A 96 2.97 -7.47 -9.06
N ILE A 97 3.86 -7.71 -8.10
CA ILE A 97 3.74 -7.25 -6.73
C ILE A 97 4.95 -6.39 -6.35
N GLY A 98 4.71 -5.37 -5.53
CA GLY A 98 5.75 -4.54 -4.93
C GLY A 98 6.21 -5.08 -3.58
N VAL A 99 7.50 -4.89 -3.30
CA VAL A 99 8.08 -5.01 -1.96
C VAL A 99 8.89 -3.75 -1.64
N PRO A 100 8.99 -3.31 -0.38
CA PRO A 100 9.86 -2.22 0.03
C PRO A 100 11.30 -2.41 -0.45
N CYS A 101 12.00 -1.31 -0.71
CA CYS A 101 13.37 -1.33 -1.20
C CYS A 101 14.30 -2.19 -0.34
N ARG A 102 14.16 -2.13 0.99
CA ARG A 102 14.95 -2.93 1.91
C ARG A 102 14.73 -4.43 1.73
N ASP A 103 13.48 -4.85 1.57
CA ASP A 103 13.11 -6.27 1.43
C ASP A 103 13.51 -6.80 0.05
N PHE A 104 13.49 -5.94 -0.98
CA PHE A 104 13.93 -6.28 -2.33
C PHE A 104 15.41 -6.71 -2.40
N GLU A 105 16.26 -6.19 -1.50
CA GLU A 105 17.69 -6.54 -1.41
C GLU A 105 17.94 -7.85 -0.64
N VAL A 106 16.93 -8.40 0.06
CA VAL A 106 17.07 -9.66 0.78
C VAL A 106 17.27 -10.79 -0.23
N LYS A 107 18.38 -11.52 -0.04
CA LYS A 107 18.78 -12.62 -0.92
C LYS A 107 17.66 -13.65 -1.05
N ASP A 108 17.40 -14.07 -2.29
CA ASP A 108 16.43 -15.08 -2.68
C ASP A 108 14.96 -14.79 -2.30
N LEU A 109 14.65 -13.70 -1.61
CA LEU A 109 13.30 -13.37 -1.15
C LEU A 109 12.32 -13.27 -2.32
N LYS A 110 12.69 -12.60 -3.40
CA LYS A 110 11.86 -12.46 -4.61
C LYS A 110 11.43 -13.81 -5.19
N THR A 111 12.38 -14.74 -5.30
CA THR A 111 12.11 -16.09 -5.81
C THR A 111 11.21 -16.87 -4.84
N LYS A 112 11.43 -16.74 -3.54
CA LYS A 112 10.60 -17.40 -2.52
C LYS A 112 9.17 -16.86 -2.56
N ILE A 113 8.98 -15.55 -2.65
CA ILE A 113 7.65 -14.93 -2.78
C ILE A 113 6.96 -15.42 -4.05
N ALA A 114 7.64 -15.37 -5.20
CA ALA A 114 7.06 -15.82 -6.44
C ALA A 114 6.63 -17.29 -6.38
N ASN A 115 7.46 -18.16 -5.81
CA ASN A 115 7.14 -19.60 -5.65
C ASN A 115 6.02 -19.85 -4.63
N HIS A 116 5.91 -19.01 -3.57
CA HIS A 116 4.86 -19.12 -2.57
C HIS A 116 3.48 -18.78 -3.13
N LEU A 117 3.41 -17.79 -4.03
CA LEU A 117 2.15 -17.34 -4.61
C LEU A 117 1.73 -18.13 -5.84
N LYS A 118 2.68 -18.70 -6.62
CA LYS A 118 2.38 -19.48 -7.83
C LYS A 118 1.60 -20.74 -7.51
N GLY A 119 0.66 -21.05 -8.41
CA GLY A 119 -0.11 -22.30 -8.37
C GLY A 119 -1.60 -22.08 -8.49
N ARG A 120 -2.34 -23.19 -8.31
CA ARG A 120 -3.79 -23.18 -8.33
C ARG A 120 -4.32 -23.09 -6.90
N HIS A 121 -5.12 -22.05 -6.65
CA HIS A 121 -5.76 -21.79 -5.37
C HIS A 121 -7.28 -21.80 -5.52
N VAL A 122 -7.98 -22.11 -4.44
CA VAL A 122 -9.43 -22.07 -4.37
C VAL A 122 -9.83 -21.18 -3.22
N LEU A 123 -10.62 -20.15 -3.51
CA LEU A 123 -11.21 -19.25 -2.54
C LEU A 123 -12.73 -19.34 -2.66
N TYR A 124 -13.43 -19.51 -1.55
CA TYR A 124 -14.90 -19.44 -1.55
C TYR A 124 -15.34 -18.09 -1.00
N ILE A 125 -16.34 -17.50 -1.64
CA ILE A 125 -16.88 -16.18 -1.25
C ILE A 125 -18.39 -16.32 -1.08
N SER A 126 -18.94 -15.75 -0.01
CA SER A 126 -20.36 -15.62 0.21
C SER A 126 -20.69 -14.23 0.76
N ASN A 127 -21.91 -13.74 0.53
CA ASN A 127 -22.34 -12.44 1.05
C ASN A 127 -22.68 -12.48 2.54
N ASN A 128 -22.84 -13.67 3.10
CA ASN A 128 -23.08 -13.88 4.52
C ASN A 128 -22.65 -15.30 4.94
N LEU A 129 -22.63 -15.59 6.25
CA LEU A 129 -22.22 -16.90 6.81
C LEU A 129 -23.06 -18.08 6.33
N GLU A 130 -24.35 -17.87 6.11
CA GLU A 130 -25.35 -18.91 5.80
C GLU A 130 -25.71 -18.96 4.31
N GLU A 131 -25.15 -18.07 3.48
CA GLU A 131 -25.46 -18.04 2.06
C GLU A 131 -24.64 -19.04 1.26
N GLU A 132 -25.11 -19.35 0.05
CA GLU A 132 -24.41 -20.20 -0.91
C GLU A 132 -23.07 -19.59 -1.28
N LYS A 133 -22.03 -20.42 -1.30
CA LYS A 133 -20.66 -20.00 -1.56
C LYS A 133 -20.37 -20.07 -3.04
N GLU A 134 -19.82 -19.01 -3.60
CA GLU A 134 -19.26 -19.00 -4.94
C GLU A 134 -17.78 -19.46 -4.89
N GLU A 135 -17.43 -20.39 -5.79
CA GLU A 135 -16.06 -20.90 -5.89
C GLU A 135 -15.23 -20.07 -6.88
N TYR A 136 -14.16 -19.46 -6.39
CA TYR A 136 -13.16 -18.78 -7.20
C TYR A 136 -11.91 -19.65 -7.35
N ILE A 137 -11.67 -20.14 -8.57
CA ILE A 137 -10.45 -20.85 -8.92
C ILE A 137 -9.47 -19.84 -9.50
N ILE A 138 -8.36 -19.60 -8.79
CA ILE A 138 -7.32 -18.64 -9.15
C ILE A 138 -6.04 -19.43 -9.46
N ASN A 139 -5.61 -19.43 -10.72
CA ASN A 139 -4.37 -20.04 -11.15
C ASN A 139 -3.31 -18.96 -11.42
N ILE A 140 -2.40 -18.75 -10.48
CA ILE A 140 -1.32 -17.77 -10.59
C ILE A 140 -0.17 -18.40 -11.38
N GLU A 141 -0.06 -18.05 -12.67
CA GLU A 141 0.93 -18.62 -13.60
C GLU A 141 2.30 -17.96 -13.41
N ASP A 142 2.32 -16.62 -13.29
CA ASP A 142 3.54 -15.85 -13.13
C ASP A 142 3.41 -14.78 -12.05
N VAL A 143 4.52 -14.60 -11.33
CA VAL A 143 4.66 -13.55 -10.31
C VAL A 143 5.96 -12.80 -10.57
N TYR A 144 5.86 -11.50 -10.79
CA TYR A 144 6.99 -10.58 -10.88
C TYR A 144 7.06 -9.79 -9.57
N VAL A 145 8.21 -9.86 -8.89
CA VAL A 145 8.45 -9.13 -7.64
C VAL A 145 9.39 -7.96 -7.94
N VAL A 146 8.92 -6.75 -7.66
CA VAL A 146 9.64 -5.49 -7.96
C VAL A 146 9.69 -4.60 -6.72
N VAL A 147 10.50 -3.53 -6.74
CA VAL A 147 10.45 -2.49 -5.71
C VAL A 147 9.19 -1.65 -5.85
N GLU A 148 8.55 -1.28 -4.74
CA GLU A 148 7.29 -0.53 -4.75
C GLU A 148 7.35 0.74 -5.62
N PRO A 149 8.36 1.63 -5.52
CA PRO A 149 8.35 2.86 -6.33
C PRO A 149 8.51 2.64 -7.84
N LEU A 150 8.90 1.43 -8.29
CA LEU A 150 8.94 1.11 -9.73
C LEU A 150 7.54 1.15 -10.35
N GLY A 151 6.52 0.83 -9.57
CA GLY A 151 5.14 0.96 -10.01
C GLY A 151 4.82 2.40 -10.44
N THR A 152 5.06 3.36 -9.56
CA THR A 152 4.85 4.78 -9.89
C THR A 152 5.68 5.23 -11.11
N LEU A 153 6.91 4.75 -11.26
CA LEU A 153 7.71 5.04 -12.46
C LEU A 153 7.01 4.51 -13.72
N CYS A 154 6.57 3.25 -13.71
CA CYS A 154 5.85 2.66 -14.85
C CYS A 154 4.55 3.41 -15.16
N GLU A 155 3.78 3.77 -14.11
CA GLU A 155 2.55 4.55 -14.25
C GLU A 155 2.82 5.92 -14.87
N PHE A 156 3.90 6.59 -14.48
CA PHE A 156 4.27 7.90 -14.99
C PHE A 156 4.82 7.85 -16.42
N VAL A 157 5.59 6.82 -16.76
CA VAL A 157 6.27 6.73 -18.07
C VAL A 157 5.35 6.19 -19.16
N PHE A 158 4.49 5.24 -18.84
CA PHE A 158 3.62 4.59 -19.82
C PHE A 158 2.16 5.05 -19.68
N ASN A 159 1.47 5.25 -20.81
CA ASN A 159 0.02 5.42 -20.84
C ASN A 159 -0.70 4.05 -20.73
N ASP A 160 -2.04 4.05 -20.74
CA ASP A 160 -2.83 2.81 -20.62
C ASP A 160 -2.74 1.91 -21.87
N LYS A 161 -2.22 2.43 -22.99
CA LYS A 161 -1.90 1.65 -24.20
C LYS A 161 -0.45 1.13 -24.17
N LEU A 162 0.24 1.24 -23.05
CA LEU A 162 1.63 0.81 -22.84
C LEU A 162 2.63 1.56 -23.73
N GLN A 163 2.28 2.74 -24.20
CA GLN A 163 3.15 3.59 -25.01
C GLN A 163 3.86 4.60 -24.10
N ILE A 164 5.12 4.88 -24.41
CA ILE A 164 5.92 5.89 -23.71
C ILE A 164 5.33 7.28 -23.93
N VAL A 165 5.11 8.01 -22.85
CA VAL A 165 4.55 9.36 -22.88
C VAL A 165 5.67 10.38 -23.05
N ASN A 166 5.61 11.19 -24.13
CA ASN A 166 6.48 12.37 -24.32
C ASN A 166 7.97 12.12 -24.06
N ASN A 167 8.50 11.00 -24.52
CA ASN A 167 9.91 10.57 -24.32
C ASN A 167 10.35 10.52 -22.84
N ARG A 168 9.42 10.21 -21.94
CA ARG A 168 9.70 10.12 -20.49
C ARG A 168 10.71 9.04 -20.13
N ASP A 169 10.92 8.05 -20.98
CA ASP A 169 11.97 7.02 -20.84
C ASP A 169 13.40 7.57 -20.89
N ASN A 170 13.59 8.80 -21.36
CA ASN A 170 14.90 9.46 -21.43
C ASN A 170 15.23 10.35 -20.21
N PHE A 171 14.29 10.52 -19.28
CA PHE A 171 14.51 11.37 -18.11
C PHE A 171 15.08 10.55 -16.95
N SER A 172 15.88 11.20 -16.12
CA SER A 172 16.30 10.66 -14.83
C SER A 172 15.28 11.00 -13.74
N TYR A 173 14.98 10.05 -12.85
CA TYR A 173 13.93 10.17 -11.84
C TYR A 173 14.43 9.88 -10.44
N VAL A 174 13.81 10.55 -9.46
CA VAL A 174 13.74 10.09 -8.08
C VAL A 174 12.26 9.91 -7.73
N ILE A 175 11.87 8.69 -7.43
CA ILE A 175 10.52 8.37 -6.92
C ILE A 175 10.64 8.23 -5.41
N ILE A 176 9.81 8.96 -4.65
CA ILE A 176 9.77 8.95 -3.20
C ILE A 176 8.37 8.47 -2.81
N ASP A 177 8.28 7.21 -2.45
CA ASP A 177 7.03 6.59 -2.04
C ASP A 177 6.91 6.64 -0.52
N ILE A 178 5.94 7.41 -0.03
CA ILE A 178 5.66 7.57 1.39
C ILE A 178 4.46 6.68 1.72
N GLY A 179 4.77 5.47 2.20
CA GLY A 179 3.79 4.47 2.58
C GLY A 179 3.25 4.64 4.00
N TYR A 180 2.49 3.62 4.43
CA TYR A 180 1.96 3.56 5.80
C TYR A 180 3.07 3.30 6.81
N SER A 181 3.96 2.34 6.55
CA SER A 181 5.01 1.89 7.49
C SER A 181 6.42 2.28 7.07
N THR A 182 6.65 2.49 5.77
CA THR A 182 7.97 2.74 5.17
C THR A 182 7.94 3.94 4.25
N THR A 183 9.13 4.47 3.98
CA THR A 183 9.38 5.38 2.85
C THR A 183 10.44 4.76 1.97
N ASP A 184 10.10 4.56 0.72
CA ASP A 184 10.92 3.91 -0.28
C ASP A 184 11.34 4.88 -1.38
N ILE A 185 12.63 4.88 -1.73
CA ILE A 185 13.22 5.81 -2.68
C ILE A 185 13.87 5.03 -3.80
N LEU A 186 13.47 5.32 -5.03
CA LEU A 186 14.02 4.77 -6.25
C LEU A 186 14.64 5.90 -7.08
N ALA A 187 15.92 5.80 -7.41
CA ALA A 187 16.56 6.66 -8.38
C ALA A 187 16.83 5.90 -9.67
N THR A 188 16.56 6.54 -10.83
CA THR A 188 16.76 5.93 -12.15
C THR A 188 17.40 6.88 -13.13
N ASN A 189 18.07 6.31 -14.14
CA ASN A 189 18.48 6.99 -15.35
C ASN A 189 17.73 6.36 -16.52
N GLY A 190 16.76 7.08 -17.09
CA GLY A 190 15.73 6.48 -17.91
C GLY A 190 14.96 5.42 -17.13
N LEU A 191 14.79 4.24 -17.74
CA LEU A 191 14.15 3.08 -17.11
C LEU A 191 15.12 2.17 -16.35
N ARG A 192 16.42 2.53 -16.30
CA ARG A 192 17.42 1.76 -15.59
C ARG A 192 17.50 2.22 -14.13
N ILE A 193 17.33 1.27 -13.22
CA ILE A 193 17.54 1.50 -11.77
C ILE A 193 19.01 1.85 -11.52
N ASP A 194 19.24 3.00 -10.89
CA ASP A 194 20.55 3.48 -10.46
C ASP A 194 20.75 3.20 -8.97
N LYS A 195 19.73 3.50 -8.15
CA LYS A 195 19.78 3.34 -6.70
C LYS A 195 18.41 3.06 -6.10
N ILE A 196 18.39 2.24 -5.08
CA ILE A 196 17.22 2.04 -4.20
C ILE A 196 17.62 2.33 -2.75
N PHE A 197 16.67 2.82 -1.96
CA PHE A 197 16.90 3.10 -0.55
C PHE A 197 15.55 3.07 0.18
N GLY A 198 15.49 2.42 1.35
CA GLY A 198 14.28 2.31 2.16
C GLY A 198 14.55 2.73 3.62
N GLU A 199 13.58 3.40 4.21
CA GLU A 199 13.56 3.79 5.64
C GLU A 199 12.29 3.29 6.32
N ASP A 200 12.41 2.86 7.58
CA ASP A 200 11.28 2.42 8.41
C ASP A 200 10.53 3.62 9.02
N ILE A 201 10.17 4.60 8.19
CA ILE A 201 9.33 5.74 8.56
C ILE A 201 8.16 5.87 7.59
N GLY A 202 6.96 6.08 8.12
CA GLY A 202 5.74 6.19 7.31
C GLY A 202 4.62 6.94 8.05
N CYS A 203 3.42 6.93 7.48
CA CYS A 203 2.25 7.62 8.06
C CYS A 203 1.91 7.13 9.47
N MET A 204 2.19 5.87 9.79
CA MET A 204 1.98 5.31 11.13
C MET A 204 2.81 6.06 12.19
N ASP A 205 4.03 6.51 11.84
CA ASP A 205 4.85 7.29 12.77
C ASP A 205 4.23 8.65 13.05
N ILE A 206 3.61 9.29 12.05
CA ILE A 206 2.86 10.53 12.21
C ILE A 206 1.70 10.31 13.20
N SER A 207 0.91 9.24 13.00
CA SER A 207 -0.23 8.93 13.87
C SER A 207 0.22 8.64 15.31
N ASN A 208 1.29 7.86 15.50
CA ASN A 208 1.84 7.55 16.80
C ASN A 208 2.38 8.80 17.53
N ASP A 209 3.11 9.66 16.80
CA ASP A 209 3.63 10.91 17.35
C ASP A 209 2.47 11.86 17.72
N TYR A 210 1.41 11.87 16.90
CA TYR A 210 0.22 12.68 17.14
C TYR A 210 -0.54 12.23 18.39
N VAL A 211 -0.83 10.94 18.54
CA VAL A 211 -1.48 10.40 19.75
C VAL A 211 -0.66 10.71 21.00
N ARG A 212 0.66 10.54 20.93
CA ARG A 212 1.54 10.88 22.07
C ARG A 212 1.49 12.36 22.42
N ALA A 213 1.48 13.25 21.43
CA ALA A 213 1.46 14.68 21.63
C ALA A 213 0.14 15.16 22.24
N ILE A 214 -1.00 14.73 21.71
CA ILE A 214 -2.32 15.14 22.22
C ILE A 214 -2.56 14.61 23.64
N ASN A 215 -2.14 13.37 23.95
CA ASN A 215 -2.23 12.84 25.31
C ASN A 215 -1.36 13.61 26.29
N LYS A 216 -0.16 14.05 25.86
CA LYS A 216 0.70 14.90 26.68
C LYS A 216 0.09 16.28 26.96
N LEU A 217 -0.61 16.86 25.96
CA LEU A 217 -1.31 18.15 26.15
C LEU A 217 -2.48 18.04 27.13
N GLN A 218 -3.14 16.87 27.17
CA GLN A 218 -4.24 16.63 28.13
C GLN A 218 -3.76 16.44 29.57
N GLY A 219 -2.48 16.07 29.78
CA GLY A 219 -1.93 15.83 31.13
C GLY A 219 -2.67 14.72 31.87
N ASP A 220 -2.95 14.92 33.15
CA ASP A 220 -3.71 13.97 33.98
C ASP A 220 -5.23 14.04 33.78
N ASN A 221 -5.66 14.55 32.66
CA ASN A 221 -7.05 14.82 32.36
C ASN A 221 -7.86 13.58 31.94
N ARG A 222 -9.20 13.78 31.94
CA ARG A 222 -10.27 12.81 31.77
C ARG A 222 -10.22 11.98 30.48
N TYR A 223 -9.42 12.39 29.48
CA TYR A 223 -9.44 11.81 28.16
C TYR A 223 -8.06 11.26 27.77
N SER A 224 -8.03 9.99 27.41
CA SER A 224 -6.89 9.35 26.76
C SER A 224 -7.27 9.06 25.32
N PHE A 225 -6.49 9.56 24.36
CA PHE A 225 -6.68 9.32 22.94
C PHE A 225 -5.86 8.11 22.48
N THR A 226 -6.41 7.35 21.53
CA THR A 226 -5.80 6.18 20.94
C THR A 226 -5.59 6.38 19.45
N LEU A 227 -4.96 5.43 18.77
CA LEU A 227 -4.85 5.45 17.31
C LEU A 227 -6.23 5.42 16.63
N ASP A 228 -7.21 4.74 17.23
CA ASP A 228 -8.57 4.69 16.69
C ASP A 228 -9.28 6.04 16.70
N ASP A 229 -8.97 6.89 17.67
CA ASP A 229 -9.56 8.25 17.76
C ASP A 229 -9.02 9.17 16.65
N VAL A 230 -7.77 9.00 16.24
CA VAL A 230 -7.11 9.86 15.23
C VAL A 230 -7.11 9.24 13.84
N THR A 231 -7.41 7.98 13.73
CA THR A 231 -7.48 7.12 12.54
C THR A 231 -6.66 7.56 11.31
N LEU A 232 -6.63 6.74 10.29
CA LEU A 232 -5.86 6.85 9.04
C LEU A 232 -5.88 8.23 8.34
N GLU A 233 -6.83 9.08 8.68
CA GLU A 233 -6.98 10.43 8.13
C GLU A 233 -6.23 11.51 8.91
N ASN A 234 -5.58 11.17 10.06
CA ASN A 234 -4.92 12.14 10.94
C ASN A 234 -5.80 13.36 11.18
N LYS A 235 -7.00 13.12 11.72
CA LYS A 235 -7.99 14.19 11.94
C LYS A 235 -7.45 15.21 12.95
N ALA A 236 -7.41 16.46 12.52
CA ALA A 236 -7.01 17.57 13.41
C ALA A 236 -8.07 17.85 14.48
N ILE A 237 -9.34 17.64 14.15
CA ILE A 237 -10.47 17.78 15.07
C ILE A 237 -10.91 16.38 15.48
N VAL A 238 -10.72 16.05 16.75
CA VAL A 238 -11.07 14.76 17.34
C VAL A 238 -12.31 14.95 18.22
N GLU A 239 -13.33 14.12 18.02
CA GLU A 239 -14.53 14.09 18.86
C GLU A 239 -14.48 12.89 19.79
N LYS A 240 -14.61 13.14 21.10
CA LYS A 240 -14.62 12.09 22.10
C LYS A 240 -15.60 12.43 23.22
N TYR A 241 -16.49 11.49 23.55
CA TYR A 241 -17.54 11.64 24.57
C TYR A 241 -18.42 12.89 24.40
N GLY A 242 -18.68 13.28 23.13
CA GLY A 242 -19.49 14.44 22.79
C GLY A 242 -18.77 15.79 22.85
N GLU A 243 -17.48 15.79 23.17
CA GLU A 243 -16.62 16.99 23.14
C GLU A 243 -15.73 16.98 21.90
N LYS A 244 -15.49 18.19 21.35
CA LYS A 244 -14.60 18.39 20.18
C LYS A 244 -13.30 19.04 20.62
N PHE A 245 -12.21 18.43 20.20
CA PHE A 245 -10.85 18.90 20.49
C PHE A 245 -10.18 19.28 19.17
N ASP A 246 -9.71 20.52 19.07
CA ASP A 246 -8.95 21.00 17.91
C ASP A 246 -7.45 20.91 18.21
N PHE A 247 -6.77 20.04 17.48
CA PHE A 247 -5.33 19.82 17.58
C PHE A 247 -4.62 20.18 16.26
N THR A 248 -5.20 21.09 15.46
CA THR A 248 -4.69 21.46 14.12
C THR A 248 -3.22 21.86 14.16
N ASP A 249 -2.82 22.74 15.09
CA ASP A 249 -1.43 23.20 15.20
C ASP A 249 -0.48 22.05 15.54
N THR A 250 -0.89 21.19 16.50
CA THR A 250 -0.10 20.02 16.92
C THR A 250 0.12 19.06 15.74
N LEU A 251 -0.93 18.75 14.98
CA LEU A 251 -0.82 17.86 13.83
C LEU A 251 0.07 18.46 12.73
N ASN A 252 -0.06 19.75 12.45
CA ASN A 252 0.76 20.44 11.45
C ASN A 252 2.24 20.45 11.84
N GLU A 253 2.58 20.66 13.12
CA GLU A 253 3.95 20.61 13.62
C GLU A 253 4.55 19.19 13.48
N ILE A 254 3.78 18.15 13.76
CA ILE A 254 4.21 16.77 13.64
C ILE A 254 4.46 16.42 12.17
N LYS A 255 3.54 16.78 11.26
CA LYS A 255 3.71 16.61 9.81
C LYS A 255 4.96 17.34 9.29
N ALA A 256 5.17 18.58 9.72
CA ALA A 256 6.37 19.34 9.36
C ALA A 256 7.66 18.67 9.90
N THR A 257 7.59 18.09 11.10
CA THR A 257 8.72 17.34 11.68
C THR A 257 9.01 16.07 10.88
N PHE A 258 7.98 15.35 10.47
CA PHE A 258 8.13 14.18 9.60
C PHE A 258 8.80 14.55 8.27
N VAL A 259 8.38 15.63 7.62
CA VAL A 259 9.01 16.09 6.35
C VAL A 259 10.49 16.42 6.55
N ARG A 260 10.89 17.05 7.68
CA ARG A 260 12.32 17.26 7.99
C ARG A 260 13.09 15.94 8.17
N ARG A 261 12.48 14.92 8.78
CA ARG A 261 13.07 13.57 8.86
C ARG A 261 13.24 12.96 7.49
N LEU A 262 12.20 13.06 6.63
CA LEU A 262 12.24 12.59 5.25
C LEU A 262 13.38 13.24 4.46
N ASP A 263 13.53 14.56 4.51
CA ASP A 263 14.66 15.27 3.86
C ASP A 263 16.02 14.78 4.37
N THR A 264 16.11 14.44 5.65
CA THR A 264 17.33 13.87 6.23
C THR A 264 17.60 12.46 5.67
N SER A 265 16.56 11.63 5.52
CA SER A 265 16.67 10.29 4.94
C SER A 265 17.08 10.35 3.47
N ILE A 266 16.52 11.26 2.68
CA ILE A 266 16.92 11.49 1.29
C ILE A 266 18.42 11.87 1.22
N LYS A 267 18.89 12.76 2.10
CA LYS A 267 20.32 13.11 2.15
C LYS A 267 21.19 11.92 2.53
N LYS A 268 20.78 11.11 3.50
CA LYS A 268 21.50 9.88 3.90
C LYS A 268 21.58 8.86 2.77
N SER A 269 20.56 8.75 1.92
CA SER A 269 20.60 7.87 0.76
C SER A 269 21.72 8.23 -0.23
N GLY A 270 22.32 9.44 -0.12
CA GLY A 270 23.30 9.96 -1.07
C GLY A 270 22.68 10.36 -2.40
N ILE A 271 21.35 10.51 -2.46
CA ILE A 271 20.65 11.02 -3.64
C ILE A 271 20.60 12.54 -3.55
N ASN A 272 21.21 13.21 -4.55
CA ASN A 272 21.07 14.66 -4.72
C ASN A 272 19.96 14.94 -5.75
N LYS A 273 18.81 15.40 -5.28
CA LYS A 273 17.62 15.68 -6.11
C LYS A 273 17.91 16.61 -7.30
N ASN A 274 18.88 17.52 -7.16
CA ASN A 274 19.25 18.45 -8.23
C ASN A 274 19.91 17.79 -9.45
N ASN A 275 20.35 16.54 -9.32
CA ASN A 275 20.99 15.77 -10.40
C ASN A 275 19.97 14.99 -11.24
N TYR A 276 18.67 15.13 -10.97
CA TYR A 276 17.62 14.38 -11.65
C TYR A 276 16.63 15.32 -12.32
N ASP A 277 16.09 14.88 -13.45
CA ASP A 277 15.14 15.68 -14.24
C ASP A 277 13.77 15.80 -13.56
N ARG A 278 13.37 14.78 -12.79
CA ARG A 278 12.07 14.75 -12.12
C ARG A 278 12.16 14.04 -10.77
N ILE A 279 11.51 14.65 -9.77
CA ILE A 279 11.29 14.04 -8.46
C ILE A 279 9.77 13.88 -8.28
N ILE A 280 9.33 12.66 -8.01
CA ILE A 280 7.92 12.32 -7.89
C ILE A 280 7.67 11.79 -6.48
N TYR A 281 6.86 12.52 -5.72
CA TYR A 281 6.34 12.04 -4.44
C TYR A 281 5.05 11.26 -4.70
N THR A 282 4.97 10.08 -4.11
CA THR A 282 3.86 9.14 -4.29
C THR A 282 3.49 8.47 -2.96
N GLY A 283 2.47 7.59 -2.99
CA GLY A 283 1.94 6.96 -1.81
C GLY A 283 0.93 7.82 -1.05
N GLY A 284 0.16 7.20 -0.16
CA GLY A 284 -0.84 7.90 0.64
C GLY A 284 -0.25 8.99 1.54
N GLY A 285 0.99 8.81 1.98
CA GLY A 285 1.72 9.80 2.79
C GLY A 285 2.05 11.07 2.02
N ALA A 286 2.36 10.98 0.73
CA ALA A 286 2.60 12.17 -0.08
C ALA A 286 1.36 13.07 -0.16
N LEU A 287 0.17 12.49 -0.29
CA LEU A 287 -1.10 13.22 -0.26
C LEU A 287 -1.39 13.83 1.12
N ALA A 288 -1.14 13.08 2.19
CA ALA A 288 -1.35 13.54 3.57
C ALA A 288 -0.40 14.68 3.97
N LEU A 289 0.76 14.79 3.31
CA LEU A 289 1.82 15.76 3.60
C LEU A 289 1.93 16.87 2.54
N LYS A 290 1.00 16.93 1.59
CA LYS A 290 1.09 17.85 0.44
C LYS A 290 1.30 19.32 0.79
N GLU A 291 0.78 19.75 1.93
CA GLU A 291 0.91 21.15 2.40
C GLU A 291 2.27 21.43 3.08
N GLN A 292 2.91 20.38 3.60
CA GLN A 292 4.21 20.49 4.27
C GLN A 292 5.38 20.24 3.32
N ILE A 293 5.19 19.47 2.23
CA ILE A 293 6.22 19.23 1.21
C ILE A 293 6.36 20.48 0.34
N LYS A 294 7.52 21.15 0.45
CA LYS A 294 7.83 22.30 -0.39
C LYS A 294 8.45 21.81 -1.70
N LEU A 295 7.66 21.88 -2.78
CA LEU A 295 8.08 21.42 -4.09
C LEU A 295 9.08 22.37 -4.74
N GLY A 296 10.19 21.82 -5.24
CA GLY A 296 11.12 22.49 -6.15
C GLY A 296 10.59 22.53 -7.58
N HIS A 297 11.36 23.13 -8.48
CA HIS A 297 10.97 23.33 -9.89
C HIS A 297 10.79 22.03 -10.68
N ASN A 298 11.48 20.95 -10.29
CA ASN A 298 11.42 19.63 -10.92
C ASN A 298 10.69 18.57 -10.05
N GLU A 299 10.00 19.01 -9.00
CA GLU A 299 9.34 18.15 -8.02
C GLU A 299 7.82 18.18 -8.21
N VAL A 300 7.17 17.05 -8.09
CA VAL A 300 5.71 16.91 -8.18
C VAL A 300 5.19 15.91 -7.15
N ILE A 301 3.96 16.11 -6.67
CA ILE A 301 3.20 15.07 -5.98
C ILE A 301 2.30 14.43 -7.05
N TYR A 302 2.37 13.11 -7.19
CA TYR A 302 1.53 12.41 -8.15
C TYR A 302 0.06 12.50 -7.75
N CYS A 303 -0.81 12.87 -8.68
CA CYS A 303 -2.21 13.17 -8.36
C CYS A 303 -2.99 11.96 -7.82
N ASP A 304 -2.74 10.77 -8.37
CA ASP A 304 -3.34 9.49 -7.97
C ASP A 304 -2.35 8.63 -7.17
N ALA A 305 -1.58 9.26 -6.29
CA ALA A 305 -0.46 8.64 -5.58
C ALA A 305 -0.83 7.33 -4.85
N GLN A 306 -2.08 7.17 -4.41
CA GLN A 306 -2.51 5.98 -3.70
C GLN A 306 -2.55 4.73 -4.60
N LEU A 307 -2.91 4.86 -5.88
CA LEU A 307 -3.03 3.76 -6.83
C LEU A 307 -1.83 3.65 -7.79
N ALA A 308 -0.94 4.63 -7.78
CA ALA A 308 0.15 4.73 -8.75
C ALA A 308 0.99 3.45 -8.86
N ASN A 309 1.35 2.84 -7.74
CA ASN A 309 2.13 1.60 -7.75
C ASN A 309 1.35 0.44 -8.39
N ALA A 310 0.12 0.20 -7.96
CA ALA A 310 -0.68 -0.91 -8.47
C ALA A 310 -0.98 -0.78 -9.97
N ARG A 311 -1.29 0.44 -10.45
CA ARG A 311 -1.47 0.71 -11.90
C ARG A 311 -0.17 0.48 -12.67
N GLY A 312 0.95 0.95 -12.15
CA GLY A 312 2.25 0.72 -12.78
C GLY A 312 2.68 -0.74 -12.75
N PHE A 313 2.32 -1.50 -11.73
CA PHE A 313 2.55 -2.95 -11.68
C PHE A 313 1.71 -3.68 -12.73
N TRP A 314 0.46 -3.28 -12.93
CA TRP A 314 -0.35 -3.80 -14.04
C TRP A 314 0.32 -3.51 -15.40
N LYS A 315 0.79 -2.27 -15.64
CA LYS A 315 1.55 -1.91 -16.85
C LYS A 315 2.81 -2.76 -17.02
N PHE A 316 3.56 -2.96 -15.94
CA PHE A 316 4.74 -3.81 -15.95
C PHE A 316 4.41 -5.26 -16.30
N THR A 317 3.37 -5.85 -15.69
CA THR A 317 2.88 -7.20 -16.02
C THR A 317 2.53 -7.29 -17.50
N SER A 318 1.82 -6.28 -18.00
CA SER A 318 1.37 -6.22 -19.41
C SER A 318 2.53 -6.15 -20.39
N ILE A 319 3.58 -5.37 -20.08
CA ILE A 319 4.81 -5.30 -20.89
C ILE A 319 5.56 -6.65 -20.87
N LYS A 320 5.60 -7.35 -19.73
CA LYS A 320 6.30 -8.64 -19.59
C LYS A 320 5.58 -9.79 -20.29
N LYS A 321 4.27 -9.70 -20.47
CA LYS A 321 3.41 -10.75 -21.04
C LYS A 321 2.95 -10.46 -22.49
N GLY A 322 3.17 -9.26 -22.99
CA GLY A 322 2.93 -8.89 -24.40
C GLY A 322 4.10 -9.24 -25.25
#